data_5119e4389e9a69f4a10d29186d3fa865
#
_entry.id   5119e4389e9a69f4a10d29186d3fa865
#
_cell.length_a   1.000
_cell.length_b   1.000
_cell.length_c   1.000
_cell.angle_alpha   90.00
_cell.angle_beta   90.00
_cell.angle_gamma   90.00
#
_symmetry.space_group_name_H-M   'P 1'
#
loop_
_entity.id
_entity.type
_entity.pdbx_description
1 polymer ?
#
loop_
_entity_poly.entity_id
_entity_poly.type
_entity_poly.pdbx_seq_one_letter_code
_entity_poly.pdbx_strand_id
1 'polypeptide(L)'
;MAYTHVDLFPLGEDTTPYRKLGSEGVSVEKIGDREVLSVSREAIRQLSEQAFIDINHLLRPGHLAQLGKILDDPEATSNDKFVAYDLLKNANIAAGGVLPMCQDTGTAIIMGKKGRKVWTDGEDEAALGQGVADAYFKRNLRYSQLAPLSMFEEKNTATNLPAQIDIYAEGEDAYKFLFVCKGGGSANKTFLYQATPSLLTRDRMMAFLKEKILTLGTAACPPYHLAIVIGGTSAEQNLKTVKLASTKYLDALPTKGSPSGHAFRDIEMEEEVHKMTQALGVGAQFGGKYFCHDVRVIRLPRHGASLPIGLGVSCSADRQAKGKITRDGIFLEALETDPSKYLPDVDEAALGGSVVKIDLNQPMSDILATLSQHPVKTRLSLTGTIVVARDLAHAKIRERLERGEGMPDYFKNHPVYYAGPAKTPEGFASGSFGPTTAGRMDSFVDQFQSFGGSMVMLAKGNRSRAVREACKQHGGFYLGSIGGPAARLAQDCIKKVEVLEYPELGMEAVWKIEVVDFPAFIVIDDKGNDFFQALNLG
;
A
#
# COMPACT_ATOMS: atom_id res chain seq x y z
N MET A 1 -9.34 -27.40 -39.03
CA MET A 1 -10.13 -26.45 -38.21
C MET A 1 -9.61 -25.03 -38.52
N ALA A 2 -10.49 -24.09 -38.79
CA ALA A 2 -10.06 -22.69 -38.97
C ALA A 2 -9.73 -22.09 -37.58
N TYR A 3 -8.64 -21.35 -37.48
CA TYR A 3 -8.30 -20.59 -36.28
C TYR A 3 -9.30 -19.45 -36.10
N THR A 4 -9.82 -19.30 -34.88
CA THR A 4 -10.63 -18.14 -34.49
C THR A 4 -9.89 -17.44 -33.34
N HIS A 5 -9.62 -16.15 -33.49
CA HIS A 5 -9.03 -15.35 -32.43
C HIS A 5 -10.01 -15.26 -31.23
N VAL A 6 -9.47 -15.42 -30.04
CA VAL A 6 -10.23 -15.28 -28.80
C VAL A 6 -9.54 -14.23 -27.95
N ASP A 7 -10.30 -13.24 -27.53
CA ASP A 7 -9.83 -12.25 -26.57
C ASP A 7 -9.57 -12.95 -25.22
N LEU A 8 -8.36 -12.76 -24.66
CA LEU A 8 -8.00 -13.36 -23.38
C LEU A 8 -8.84 -12.77 -22.25
N PHE A 9 -9.14 -11.48 -22.29
CA PHE A 9 -9.91 -10.77 -21.28
C PHE A 9 -11.19 -10.14 -21.87
N PRO A 10 -12.25 -10.92 -22.09
CA PRO A 10 -13.51 -10.40 -22.61
C PRO A 10 -14.29 -9.66 -21.52
N LEU A 11 -13.95 -8.38 -21.31
CA LEU A 11 -14.46 -7.58 -20.19
C LEU A 11 -15.85 -6.96 -20.42
N GLY A 12 -16.39 -7.01 -21.63
CA GLY A 12 -17.67 -6.34 -21.94
C GLY A 12 -17.59 -4.82 -21.92
N GLU A 13 -18.72 -4.17 -21.65
CA GLU A 13 -18.84 -2.72 -21.62
C GLU A 13 -18.22 -2.13 -20.34
N ASP A 14 -17.53 -0.99 -20.50
CA ASP A 14 -16.95 -0.27 -19.38
C ASP A 14 -17.98 0.66 -18.72
N THR A 15 -18.47 0.27 -17.55
CA THR A 15 -19.47 1.02 -16.76
C THR A 15 -18.87 1.99 -15.74
N THR A 16 -17.58 2.22 -15.79
CA THR A 16 -16.87 3.13 -14.86
C THR A 16 -17.43 4.55 -14.96
N PRO A 17 -17.80 5.20 -13.85
CA PRO A 17 -18.16 6.60 -13.86
C PRO A 17 -16.95 7.47 -14.13
N TYR A 18 -17.04 8.35 -15.15
CA TYR A 18 -15.98 9.25 -15.54
C TYR A 18 -16.38 10.71 -15.37
N ARG A 19 -15.41 11.54 -14.97
CA ARG A 19 -15.51 12.99 -15.09
C ARG A 19 -14.68 13.50 -16.27
N LYS A 20 -15.17 14.53 -16.96
CA LYS A 20 -14.45 15.17 -18.05
C LYS A 20 -13.41 16.13 -17.50
N LEU A 21 -12.15 16.03 -17.98
CA LEU A 21 -11.07 16.96 -17.65
C LEU A 21 -11.01 18.15 -18.62
N GLY A 22 -11.35 17.90 -19.87
CA GLY A 22 -11.29 18.87 -20.96
C GLY A 22 -11.37 18.22 -22.33
N SER A 23 -11.12 19.00 -23.37
CA SER A 23 -11.03 18.52 -24.75
C SER A 23 -9.89 19.18 -25.52
N GLU A 24 -9.05 19.98 -24.85
CA GLU A 24 -7.91 20.62 -25.48
C GLU A 24 -6.89 19.58 -25.96
N GLY A 25 -6.39 19.75 -27.18
CA GLY A 25 -5.47 18.80 -27.79
C GLY A 25 -6.10 17.48 -28.26
N VAL A 26 -7.44 17.42 -28.36
CA VAL A 26 -8.18 16.27 -28.88
C VAL A 26 -9.02 16.72 -30.05
N SER A 27 -8.85 16.11 -31.23
CA SER A 27 -9.62 16.41 -32.43
C SER A 27 -9.90 15.13 -33.22
N VAL A 28 -10.89 15.20 -34.12
CA VAL A 28 -11.11 14.16 -35.13
C VAL A 28 -10.64 14.70 -36.45
N GLU A 29 -9.68 14.02 -37.09
CA GLU A 29 -9.10 14.38 -38.34
C GLU A 29 -9.46 13.37 -39.44
N LYS A 30 -9.56 13.84 -40.66
CA LYS A 30 -9.85 12.99 -41.81
C LYS A 30 -8.59 12.75 -42.61
N ILE A 31 -8.14 11.50 -42.69
CA ILE A 31 -7.00 11.07 -43.48
C ILE A 31 -7.51 10.16 -44.59
N GLY A 32 -7.64 10.72 -45.81
CA GLY A 32 -8.35 10.05 -46.90
C GLY A 32 -9.81 9.79 -46.54
N ASP A 33 -10.25 8.54 -46.60
CA ASP A 33 -11.61 8.11 -46.25
C ASP A 33 -11.76 7.69 -44.78
N ARG A 34 -10.72 7.86 -43.96
CA ARG A 34 -10.73 7.40 -42.54
C ARG A 34 -10.77 8.59 -41.61
N GLU A 35 -11.60 8.48 -40.58
CA GLU A 35 -11.53 9.35 -39.44
C GLU A 35 -10.55 8.77 -38.42
N VAL A 36 -9.67 9.61 -37.89
CA VAL A 36 -8.74 9.30 -36.82
C VAL A 36 -8.92 10.25 -35.66
N LEU A 37 -8.76 9.74 -34.47
CA LEU A 37 -8.71 10.53 -33.24
C LEU A 37 -7.28 11.05 -33.08
N SER A 38 -7.08 12.34 -33.29
CA SER A 38 -5.81 13.02 -33.07
C SER A 38 -5.70 13.43 -31.62
N VAL A 39 -4.63 13.02 -30.95
CA VAL A 39 -4.40 13.28 -29.52
C VAL A 39 -3.02 13.89 -29.36
N SER A 40 -2.96 15.12 -28.86
CA SER A 40 -1.71 15.82 -28.63
C SER A 40 -0.95 15.25 -27.44
N ARG A 41 0.36 15.44 -27.44
CA ARG A 41 1.24 15.14 -26.30
C ARG A 41 0.76 15.79 -24.99
N GLU A 42 0.26 17.05 -25.08
CA GLU A 42 -0.23 17.80 -23.93
C GLU A 42 -1.50 17.16 -23.31
N ALA A 43 -2.43 16.66 -24.13
CA ALA A 43 -3.62 15.94 -23.65
C ALA A 43 -3.24 14.68 -22.87
N ILE A 44 -2.24 13.91 -23.35
CA ILE A 44 -1.72 12.72 -22.67
C ILE A 44 -1.05 13.10 -21.34
N ARG A 45 -0.21 14.14 -21.34
CA ARG A 45 0.47 14.66 -20.16
C ARG A 45 -0.52 15.11 -19.09
N GLN A 46 -1.53 15.89 -19.48
CA GLN A 46 -2.58 16.40 -18.59
C GLN A 46 -3.38 15.26 -17.92
N LEU A 47 -3.76 14.24 -18.69
CA LEU A 47 -4.46 13.08 -18.14
C LEU A 47 -3.60 12.34 -17.13
N SER A 48 -2.33 12.11 -17.43
CA SER A 48 -1.38 11.44 -16.53
C SER A 48 -1.16 12.24 -15.26
N GLU A 49 -0.89 13.54 -15.36
CA GLU A 49 -0.70 14.44 -14.22
C GLU A 49 -1.91 14.38 -13.27
N GLN A 50 -3.11 14.60 -13.81
CA GLN A 50 -4.33 14.63 -12.98
C GLN A 50 -4.62 13.26 -12.36
N ALA A 51 -4.37 12.17 -13.08
CA ALA A 51 -4.56 10.82 -12.55
C ALA A 51 -3.68 10.58 -11.31
N PHE A 52 -2.38 10.94 -11.37
CA PHE A 52 -1.48 10.74 -10.22
C PHE A 52 -1.73 11.72 -9.07
N ILE A 53 -2.28 12.90 -9.34
CA ILE A 53 -2.80 13.77 -8.29
C ILE A 53 -4.00 13.12 -7.60
N ASP A 54 -5.01 12.68 -8.35
CA ASP A 54 -6.24 12.13 -7.80
C ASP A 54 -5.98 10.87 -6.98
N ILE A 55 -5.29 9.87 -7.53
CA ILE A 55 -5.09 8.59 -6.83
C ILE A 55 -4.20 8.68 -5.57
N ASN A 56 -3.45 9.77 -5.39
CA ASN A 56 -2.70 10.00 -4.14
C ASN A 56 -3.53 10.71 -3.07
N HIS A 57 -4.71 11.26 -3.42
CA HIS A 57 -5.54 12.01 -2.50
C HIS A 57 -6.98 11.47 -2.37
N LEU A 58 -7.48 10.77 -3.38
CA LEU A 58 -8.85 10.30 -3.46
C LEU A 58 -8.93 8.78 -3.61
N LEU A 59 -10.02 8.20 -3.16
CA LEU A 59 -10.30 6.77 -3.23
C LEU A 59 -11.60 6.49 -4.00
N ARG A 60 -11.77 5.26 -4.47
CA ARG A 60 -13.02 4.80 -5.05
C ARG A 60 -14.13 4.75 -4.01
N PRO A 61 -15.37 5.16 -4.36
CA PRO A 61 -16.52 5.07 -3.46
C PRO A 61 -16.71 3.66 -2.87
N GLY A 62 -16.54 2.63 -3.69
CA GLY A 62 -16.69 1.24 -3.26
C GLY A 62 -15.67 0.79 -2.20
N HIS A 63 -14.45 1.31 -2.24
CA HIS A 63 -13.44 1.04 -1.21
C HIS A 63 -13.83 1.71 0.13
N LEU A 64 -14.24 2.97 0.08
CA LEU A 64 -14.69 3.71 1.27
C LEU A 64 -15.94 3.06 1.90
N ALA A 65 -16.88 2.61 1.08
CA ALA A 65 -18.06 1.87 1.56
C ALA A 65 -17.68 0.54 2.24
N GLN A 66 -16.64 -0.14 1.79
CA GLN A 66 -16.14 -1.36 2.45
C GLN A 66 -15.52 -1.05 3.83
N LEU A 67 -14.81 0.07 3.97
CA LEU A 67 -14.33 0.54 5.27
C LEU A 67 -15.49 0.89 6.21
N GLY A 68 -16.50 1.62 5.71
CA GLY A 68 -17.70 1.96 6.48
C GLY A 68 -18.44 0.71 7.01
N LYS A 69 -18.58 -0.33 6.18
CA LYS A 69 -19.21 -1.59 6.59
C LYS A 69 -18.52 -2.28 7.78
N ILE A 70 -17.21 -2.09 7.96
CA ILE A 70 -16.50 -2.63 9.12
C ILE A 70 -17.01 -1.98 10.41
N LEU A 71 -17.34 -0.70 10.38
CA LEU A 71 -17.83 0.04 11.54
C LEU A 71 -19.22 -0.46 11.99
N ASP A 72 -20.05 -0.83 11.01
CA ASP A 72 -21.42 -1.30 11.25
C ASP A 72 -21.50 -2.79 11.60
N ASP A 73 -20.42 -3.55 11.38
CA ASP A 73 -20.44 -5.00 11.61
C ASP A 73 -20.36 -5.33 13.12
N PRO A 74 -21.39 -5.98 13.69
CA PRO A 74 -21.38 -6.36 15.11
C PRO A 74 -20.32 -7.42 15.47
N GLU A 75 -19.85 -8.20 14.47
CA GLU A 75 -18.80 -9.20 14.66
C GLU A 75 -17.38 -8.65 14.50
N ALA A 76 -17.23 -7.39 14.03
CA ALA A 76 -15.93 -6.74 13.94
C ALA A 76 -15.36 -6.47 15.34
N THR A 77 -14.07 -6.76 15.51
CA THR A 77 -13.38 -6.41 16.76
C THR A 77 -13.26 -4.89 16.90
N SER A 78 -13.09 -4.40 18.14
CA SER A 78 -12.81 -2.98 18.38
C SER A 78 -11.56 -2.50 17.65
N ASN A 79 -10.55 -3.38 17.47
CA ASN A 79 -9.34 -3.06 16.72
C ASN A 79 -9.61 -2.96 15.21
N ASP A 80 -10.42 -3.88 14.61
CA ASP A 80 -10.86 -3.74 13.21
C ASP A 80 -11.59 -2.42 12.99
N LYS A 81 -12.54 -2.08 13.87
CA LYS A 81 -13.32 -0.83 13.79
C LYS A 81 -12.43 0.39 13.93
N PHE A 82 -11.50 0.38 14.87
CA PHE A 82 -10.59 1.51 15.08
C PHE A 82 -9.69 1.75 13.86
N VAL A 83 -9.11 0.69 13.28
CA VAL A 83 -8.29 0.81 12.07
C VAL A 83 -9.12 1.34 10.89
N ALA A 84 -10.33 0.81 10.67
CA ALA A 84 -11.22 1.27 9.61
C ALA A 84 -11.60 2.76 9.77
N TYR A 85 -11.92 3.19 10.98
CA TYR A 85 -12.22 4.58 11.30
C TYR A 85 -11.04 5.51 11.03
N ASP A 86 -9.83 5.10 11.44
CA ASP A 86 -8.60 5.87 11.20
C ASP A 86 -8.28 6.01 9.71
N LEU A 87 -8.53 4.94 8.93
CA LEU A 87 -8.39 4.97 7.47
C LEU A 87 -9.43 5.89 6.80
N LEU A 88 -10.67 5.93 7.28
CA LEU A 88 -11.69 6.86 6.77
C LEU A 88 -11.37 8.32 7.12
N LYS A 89 -10.92 8.61 8.34
CA LYS A 89 -10.41 9.93 8.72
C LYS A 89 -9.26 10.36 7.79
N ASN A 90 -8.33 9.44 7.55
CA ASN A 90 -7.20 9.68 6.65
C ASN A 90 -7.66 10.02 5.23
N ALA A 91 -8.63 9.28 4.70
CA ALA A 91 -9.19 9.56 3.38
C ALA A 91 -9.84 10.94 3.31
N ASN A 92 -10.56 11.34 4.36
CA ASN A 92 -11.17 12.66 4.45
C ASN A 92 -10.15 13.79 4.47
N ILE A 93 -9.05 13.65 5.25
CA ILE A 93 -7.95 14.62 5.28
C ILE A 93 -7.25 14.67 3.91
N ALA A 94 -6.96 13.52 3.32
CA ALA A 94 -6.27 13.45 2.03
C ALA A 94 -7.09 14.07 0.88
N ALA A 95 -8.42 13.97 0.92
CA ALA A 95 -9.32 14.57 -0.07
C ALA A 95 -9.21 16.11 -0.15
N GLY A 96 -8.66 16.75 0.88
CA GLY A 96 -8.28 18.17 0.85
C GLY A 96 -7.13 18.50 -0.11
N GLY A 97 -6.46 17.51 -0.71
CA GLY A 97 -5.46 17.68 -1.77
C GLY A 97 -4.10 18.25 -1.33
N VAL A 98 -3.86 18.36 -0.02
CA VAL A 98 -2.61 18.91 0.57
C VAL A 98 -1.70 17.78 1.04
N LEU A 99 -2.19 16.91 1.89
CA LEU A 99 -1.49 15.74 2.42
C LEU A 99 -1.88 14.51 1.61
N PRO A 100 -0.95 13.80 0.94
CA PRO A 100 -1.29 12.53 0.30
C PRO A 100 -1.71 11.49 1.35
N MET A 101 -2.58 10.56 0.97
CA MET A 101 -3.13 9.56 1.91
C MET A 101 -2.07 8.63 2.51
N CYS A 102 -0.93 8.45 1.85
CA CYS A 102 0.16 7.60 2.32
C CYS A 102 1.50 8.35 2.23
N GLN A 103 2.41 8.10 3.17
CA GLN A 103 3.78 8.64 3.14
C GLN A 103 4.60 8.04 2.01
N ASP A 104 4.32 6.80 1.62
CA ASP A 104 4.89 6.16 0.44
C ASP A 104 3.97 6.40 -0.76
N THR A 105 4.24 7.46 -1.50
CA THR A 105 3.43 7.85 -2.66
C THR A 105 3.69 6.97 -3.90
N GLY A 106 4.57 5.98 -3.77
CA GLY A 106 4.68 4.80 -4.61
C GLY A 106 5.37 5.00 -5.95
N THR A 107 5.46 3.88 -6.67
CA THR A 107 5.88 3.82 -8.07
C THR A 107 4.67 4.00 -8.97
N ALA A 108 4.79 4.87 -9.97
CA ALA A 108 3.78 5.07 -11.01
C ALA A 108 3.80 3.91 -12.01
N ILE A 109 2.62 3.35 -12.29
CA ILE A 109 2.41 2.29 -13.27
C ILE A 109 1.25 2.70 -14.16
N ILE A 110 1.46 2.65 -15.49
CA ILE A 110 0.48 3.04 -16.49
C ILE A 110 0.34 1.90 -17.51
N MET A 111 -0.88 1.42 -17.69
CA MET A 111 -1.21 0.45 -18.74
C MET A 111 -2.16 1.12 -19.72
N GLY A 112 -1.69 1.33 -20.95
CA GLY A 112 -2.43 1.98 -22.04
C GLY A 112 -2.93 0.98 -23.08
N LYS A 113 -4.15 1.21 -23.61
CA LYS A 113 -4.72 0.53 -24.77
C LYS A 113 -5.01 1.57 -25.84
N LYS A 114 -4.14 1.64 -26.84
CA LYS A 114 -4.22 2.59 -27.94
C LYS A 114 -5.02 1.99 -29.09
N GLY A 115 -6.17 2.58 -29.37
CA GLY A 115 -7.04 2.16 -30.46
C GLY A 115 -6.38 2.35 -31.83
N ARG A 116 -6.72 1.51 -32.79
CA ARG A 116 -6.12 1.54 -34.14
C ARG A 116 -6.40 2.82 -34.93
N LYS A 117 -7.38 3.62 -34.52
CA LYS A 117 -7.71 4.91 -35.11
C LYS A 117 -7.23 6.09 -34.27
N VAL A 118 -6.41 5.84 -33.25
CA VAL A 118 -5.81 6.89 -32.42
C VAL A 118 -4.44 7.26 -33.00
N TRP A 119 -4.33 8.52 -33.38
CA TRP A 119 -3.08 9.13 -33.87
C TRP A 119 -2.50 10.02 -32.75
N THR A 120 -1.21 9.89 -32.52
CA THR A 120 -0.43 10.77 -31.64
C THR A 120 0.84 11.20 -32.36
N ASP A 121 1.48 12.28 -31.90
CA ASP A 121 2.76 12.75 -32.47
C ASP A 121 3.94 11.82 -32.14
N GLY A 122 3.68 10.70 -31.47
CA GLY A 122 4.70 9.83 -30.89
C GLY A 122 5.09 10.29 -29.49
N GLU A 123 6.13 9.65 -28.93
CA GLU A 123 6.61 9.95 -27.57
C GLU A 123 5.52 9.86 -26.45
N ASP A 124 4.54 8.98 -26.62
CA ASP A 124 3.44 8.77 -25.67
C ASP A 124 3.98 8.46 -24.26
N GLU A 125 5.02 7.64 -24.19
CA GLU A 125 5.71 7.30 -22.93
C GLU A 125 6.32 8.54 -22.25
N ALA A 126 6.97 9.41 -23.03
CA ALA A 126 7.56 10.64 -22.52
C ALA A 126 6.48 11.60 -22.01
N ALA A 127 5.36 11.71 -22.72
CA ALA A 127 4.22 12.54 -22.29
C ALA A 127 3.59 12.01 -20.98
N LEU A 128 3.37 10.70 -20.88
CA LEU A 128 2.86 10.07 -19.67
C LEU A 128 3.84 10.24 -18.49
N GLY A 129 5.14 10.00 -18.72
CA GLY A 129 6.19 10.21 -17.72
C GLY A 129 6.29 11.65 -17.24
N GLN A 130 6.18 12.63 -18.16
CA GLN A 130 6.16 14.05 -17.79
C GLN A 130 4.98 14.36 -16.88
N GLY A 131 3.78 13.84 -17.17
CA GLY A 131 2.61 14.01 -16.30
C GLY A 131 2.82 13.43 -14.90
N VAL A 132 3.50 12.27 -14.77
CA VAL A 132 3.91 11.71 -13.48
C VAL A 132 4.83 12.70 -12.75
N ALA A 133 5.92 13.14 -13.40
CA ALA A 133 6.87 14.07 -12.79
C ALA A 133 6.19 15.37 -12.33
N ASP A 134 5.31 15.93 -13.14
CA ASP A 134 4.57 17.15 -12.83
C ASP A 134 3.69 16.99 -11.58
N ALA A 135 2.99 15.86 -11.44
CA ALA A 135 2.22 15.56 -10.23
C ALA A 135 3.11 15.52 -8.98
N TYR A 136 4.28 14.88 -9.09
CA TYR A 136 5.23 14.78 -7.97
C TYR A 136 5.95 16.11 -7.66
N PHE A 137 6.11 17.00 -8.63
CA PHE A 137 6.67 18.34 -8.42
C PHE A 137 5.66 19.30 -7.79
N LYS A 138 4.41 19.26 -8.28
CA LYS A 138 3.36 20.22 -7.89
C LYS A 138 2.68 19.88 -6.57
N ARG A 139 2.77 18.61 -6.13
CA ARG A 139 2.14 18.12 -4.90
C ARG A 139 3.16 17.68 -3.88
N ASN A 140 2.73 17.49 -2.65
CA ASN A 140 3.58 17.09 -1.53
C ASN A 140 3.88 15.58 -1.54
N LEU A 141 4.22 15.05 -2.73
CA LEU A 141 4.51 13.64 -2.94
C LEU A 141 6.00 13.35 -2.73
N ARG A 142 6.31 12.14 -2.24
CA ARG A 142 7.67 11.69 -1.95
C ARG A 142 8.33 11.05 -3.17
N TYR A 143 9.55 11.44 -3.50
CA TYR A 143 10.34 10.76 -4.50
C TYR A 143 10.90 9.45 -3.94
N SER A 144 10.51 8.31 -4.52
CA SER A 144 10.86 6.97 -4.05
C SER A 144 11.64 6.14 -5.07
N GLN A 145 11.89 6.69 -6.28
CA GLN A 145 12.64 5.97 -7.31
C GLN A 145 14.14 6.21 -7.18
N LEU A 146 14.90 5.12 -7.22
CA LEU A 146 16.36 5.13 -7.19
C LEU A 146 16.89 4.74 -8.58
N ALA A 147 17.87 5.49 -9.06
CA ALA A 147 18.62 5.16 -10.26
C ALA A 147 19.88 4.38 -9.88
N PRO A 148 20.13 3.20 -10.45
CA PRO A 148 21.38 2.50 -10.27
C PRO A 148 22.51 3.22 -11.01
N LEU A 149 23.52 3.64 -10.27
CA LEU A 149 24.75 4.22 -10.84
C LEU A 149 25.79 3.13 -11.13
N SER A 150 25.76 2.05 -10.37
CA SER A 150 26.53 0.83 -10.54
C SER A 150 25.71 -0.35 -10.00
N MET A 151 26.30 -1.56 -9.94
CA MET A 151 25.64 -2.71 -9.30
C MET A 151 25.33 -2.46 -7.82
N PHE A 152 26.09 -1.64 -7.12
CA PHE A 152 26.02 -1.45 -5.68
C PHE A 152 25.79 0.00 -5.25
N GLU A 153 25.70 0.94 -6.19
CA GLU A 153 25.51 2.36 -5.94
C GLU A 153 24.22 2.86 -6.56
N GLU A 154 23.41 3.55 -5.78
CA GLU A 154 22.12 4.08 -6.19
C GLU A 154 21.97 5.55 -5.80
N LYS A 155 21.19 6.30 -6.58
CA LYS A 155 20.85 7.69 -6.30
C LYS A 155 19.37 7.94 -6.53
N ASN A 156 18.74 8.71 -5.64
CA ASN A 156 17.35 9.13 -5.83
C ASN A 156 17.23 9.98 -7.10
N THR A 157 16.26 9.67 -7.95
CA THR A 157 16.06 10.35 -9.25
C THR A 157 15.53 11.78 -9.10
N ALA A 158 14.98 12.14 -7.95
CA ALA A 158 14.35 13.44 -7.65
C ALA A 158 13.18 13.83 -8.59
N THR A 159 12.66 12.85 -9.35
CA THR A 159 11.53 13.02 -10.28
C THR A 159 10.43 12.00 -10.06
N ASN A 160 10.71 10.97 -9.27
CA ASN A 160 9.94 9.73 -9.15
C ASN A 160 9.80 8.93 -10.47
N LEU A 161 10.69 9.17 -11.43
CA LEU A 161 10.82 8.40 -12.66
C LEU A 161 12.03 7.44 -12.57
N PRO A 162 12.07 6.37 -13.38
CA PRO A 162 11.09 6.00 -14.40
C PRO A 162 9.80 5.45 -13.80
N ALA A 163 8.68 5.65 -14.53
CA ALA A 163 7.44 4.92 -14.33
C ALA A 163 7.48 3.60 -15.12
N GLN A 164 6.69 2.61 -14.72
CA GLN A 164 6.40 1.48 -15.60
C GLN A 164 5.27 1.89 -16.56
N ILE A 165 5.53 1.90 -17.86
CA ILE A 165 4.55 2.28 -18.90
C ILE A 165 4.48 1.17 -19.93
N ASP A 166 3.30 0.55 -20.06
CA ASP A 166 3.01 -0.48 -21.06
C ASP A 166 1.86 0.00 -21.95
N ILE A 167 2.08 0.09 -23.26
CA ILE A 167 1.05 0.50 -24.23
C ILE A 167 0.78 -0.64 -25.20
N TYR A 168 -0.49 -1.02 -25.32
CA TYR A 168 -0.97 -2.07 -26.20
C TYR A 168 -1.80 -1.51 -27.34
N ALA A 169 -1.63 -2.04 -28.54
CA ALA A 169 -2.50 -1.77 -29.68
C ALA A 169 -3.79 -2.59 -29.51
N GLU A 170 -4.84 -1.98 -29.00
CA GLU A 170 -6.12 -2.63 -28.72
C GLU A 170 -7.30 -1.66 -28.80
N GLY A 171 -8.36 -2.05 -29.46
CA GLY A 171 -9.58 -1.24 -29.63
C GLY A 171 -9.59 -0.44 -30.95
N GLU A 172 -10.55 0.49 -31.06
CA GLU A 172 -10.83 1.22 -32.29
C GLU A 172 -10.42 2.71 -32.20
N ASP A 173 -11.25 3.52 -31.54
CA ASP A 173 -11.27 4.98 -31.60
C ASP A 173 -11.11 5.65 -30.23
N ALA A 174 -10.54 4.95 -29.27
CA ALA A 174 -10.27 5.47 -27.94
C ALA A 174 -8.87 5.11 -27.47
N TYR A 175 -8.27 5.98 -26.67
CA TYR A 175 -7.04 5.70 -25.94
C TYR A 175 -7.40 5.54 -24.46
N LYS A 176 -7.32 4.32 -23.95
CA LYS A 176 -7.73 3.96 -22.59
C LYS A 176 -6.52 3.69 -21.72
N PHE A 177 -6.61 4.03 -20.44
CA PHE A 177 -5.54 3.87 -19.46
C PHE A 177 -6.02 3.30 -18.15
N LEU A 178 -5.14 2.56 -17.48
CA LEU A 178 -5.21 2.25 -16.07
C LEU A 178 -3.98 2.86 -15.40
N PHE A 179 -4.19 3.79 -14.46
CA PHE A 179 -3.18 4.43 -13.65
C PHE A 179 -3.16 3.77 -12.27
N VAL A 180 -1.96 3.41 -11.78
CA VAL A 180 -1.79 2.72 -10.49
C VAL A 180 -0.58 3.31 -9.77
N CYS A 181 -0.70 3.53 -8.46
CA CYS A 181 0.44 3.76 -7.57
C CYS A 181 0.63 2.59 -6.62
N LYS A 182 1.80 1.97 -6.66
CA LYS A 182 2.18 0.90 -5.71
C LYS A 182 3.31 1.36 -4.81
N GLY A 183 3.03 1.45 -3.49
CA GLY A 183 4.07 1.63 -2.49
C GLY A 183 4.92 0.37 -2.32
N GLY A 184 6.12 0.52 -1.76
CA GLY A 184 7.05 -0.60 -1.56
C GLY A 184 6.45 -1.75 -0.74
N GLY A 185 5.61 -1.44 0.26
CA GLY A 185 4.93 -2.46 1.06
C GLY A 185 4.04 -3.38 0.21
N SER A 186 3.21 -2.82 -0.65
CA SER A 186 2.34 -3.60 -1.56
C SER A 186 3.14 -4.31 -2.65
N ALA A 187 4.14 -3.63 -3.23
CA ALA A 187 4.99 -4.21 -4.27
C ALA A 187 5.73 -5.45 -3.77
N ASN A 188 6.25 -5.41 -2.54
CA ASN A 188 6.95 -6.53 -1.89
C ASN A 188 6.03 -7.70 -1.51
N LYS A 189 4.71 -7.56 -1.66
CA LYS A 189 3.72 -8.63 -1.42
C LYS A 189 3.09 -9.14 -2.72
N THR A 190 3.91 -9.18 -3.77
CA THR A 190 3.58 -9.82 -5.05
C THR A 190 4.50 -11.00 -5.27
N PHE A 191 3.92 -12.18 -5.41
CA PHE A 191 4.65 -13.45 -5.51
C PHE A 191 4.20 -14.26 -6.72
N LEU A 192 5.14 -15.02 -7.28
CA LEU A 192 4.88 -16.05 -8.28
C LEU A 192 5.42 -17.38 -7.78
N TYR A 193 4.55 -18.38 -7.74
CA TYR A 193 4.89 -19.73 -7.38
C TYR A 193 4.76 -20.63 -8.61
N GLN A 194 5.81 -21.38 -8.94
CA GLN A 194 5.76 -22.40 -9.96
C GLN A 194 5.33 -23.71 -9.31
N ALA A 195 4.08 -24.07 -9.54
CA ALA A 195 3.48 -25.28 -9.00
C ALA A 195 3.31 -26.35 -10.08
N THR A 196 2.80 -27.50 -9.68
CA THR A 196 2.47 -28.59 -10.60
C THR A 196 0.94 -28.79 -10.68
N PRO A 197 0.42 -29.40 -11.77
CA PRO A 197 -1.01 -29.69 -11.90
C PRO A 197 -1.61 -30.52 -10.75
N SER A 198 -0.80 -31.15 -9.93
CA SER A 198 -1.25 -31.87 -8.72
C SER A 198 -1.97 -30.97 -7.70
N LEU A 199 -1.78 -29.65 -7.76
CA LEU A 199 -2.51 -28.68 -6.93
C LEU A 199 -3.94 -28.39 -7.45
N LEU A 200 -4.32 -28.86 -8.65
CA LEU A 200 -5.65 -28.59 -9.22
C LEU A 200 -6.74 -29.52 -8.61
N THR A 201 -6.72 -29.63 -7.30
CA THR A 201 -7.84 -30.17 -6.50
C THR A 201 -8.18 -29.15 -5.42
N ARG A 202 -9.47 -29.07 -5.04
CA ARG A 202 -9.97 -28.05 -4.10
C ARG A 202 -9.15 -28.02 -2.81
N ASP A 203 -9.02 -29.18 -2.14
CA ASP A 203 -8.37 -29.25 -0.83
C ASP A 203 -6.88 -28.85 -0.87
N ARG A 204 -6.15 -29.33 -1.89
CA ARG A 204 -4.73 -29.01 -2.05
C ARG A 204 -4.53 -27.53 -2.39
N MET A 205 -5.37 -26.98 -3.26
CA MET A 205 -5.29 -25.55 -3.62
C MET A 205 -5.61 -24.69 -2.41
N MET A 206 -6.65 -24.98 -1.64
CA MET A 206 -7.01 -24.24 -0.44
C MET A 206 -5.92 -24.32 0.62
N ALA A 207 -5.32 -25.48 0.85
CA ALA A 207 -4.19 -25.62 1.78
C ALA A 207 -2.98 -24.80 1.35
N PHE A 208 -2.63 -24.86 0.07
CA PHE A 208 -1.54 -24.05 -0.51
C PHE A 208 -1.81 -22.55 -0.37
N LEU A 209 -3.00 -22.08 -0.75
CA LEU A 209 -3.36 -20.66 -0.65
C LEU A 209 -3.35 -20.18 0.80
N LYS A 210 -3.86 -20.96 1.74
CA LYS A 210 -3.82 -20.61 3.17
C LYS A 210 -2.39 -20.38 3.64
N GLU A 211 -1.46 -21.29 3.32
CA GLU A 211 -0.04 -21.15 3.64
C GLU A 211 0.55 -19.87 3.04
N LYS A 212 0.33 -19.63 1.74
CA LYS A 212 0.93 -18.47 1.05
C LYS A 212 0.29 -17.14 1.44
N ILE A 213 -1.01 -17.09 1.69
CA ILE A 213 -1.70 -15.88 2.14
C ILE A 213 -1.21 -15.45 3.54
N LEU A 214 -0.95 -16.40 4.43
CA LEU A 214 -0.35 -16.09 5.74
C LEU A 214 0.99 -15.35 5.62
N THR A 215 1.81 -15.66 4.61
CA THR A 215 3.10 -14.98 4.40
C THR A 215 2.99 -13.51 3.99
N LEU A 216 1.81 -13.04 3.60
CA LEU A 216 1.57 -11.62 3.31
C LEU A 216 1.78 -10.76 4.55
N GLY A 217 1.33 -11.23 5.72
CA GLY A 217 1.41 -10.46 6.96
C GLY A 217 0.71 -9.11 6.84
N THR A 218 1.06 -8.16 7.71
CA THR A 218 0.41 -6.86 7.78
C THR A 218 1.28 -5.69 7.28
N ALA A 219 2.50 -5.95 6.82
CA ALA A 219 3.45 -4.91 6.40
C ALA A 219 2.98 -4.08 5.19
N ALA A 220 2.08 -4.62 4.36
CA ALA A 220 1.47 -3.90 3.25
C ALA A 220 0.16 -3.16 3.62
N CYS A 221 -0.19 -3.08 4.89
CA CYS A 221 -1.34 -2.33 5.42
C CYS A 221 -2.70 -2.89 4.98
N PRO A 222 -3.17 -4.03 5.55
CA PRO A 222 -4.55 -4.47 5.35
C PRO A 222 -5.57 -3.48 5.95
N PRO A 223 -6.87 -3.60 5.60
CA PRO A 223 -7.52 -4.64 4.81
C PRO A 223 -7.10 -4.65 3.34
N TYR A 224 -6.87 -5.85 2.79
CA TYR A 224 -6.39 -6.01 1.41
C TYR A 224 -7.51 -6.22 0.39
N HIS A 225 -7.29 -5.76 -0.84
CA HIS A 225 -7.89 -6.38 -2.02
C HIS A 225 -6.92 -7.45 -2.51
N LEU A 226 -7.26 -8.70 -2.26
CA LEU A 226 -6.39 -9.83 -2.55
C LEU A 226 -6.61 -10.33 -3.98
N ALA A 227 -5.54 -10.48 -4.74
CA ALA A 227 -5.56 -11.01 -6.08
C ALA A 227 -4.80 -12.34 -6.17
N ILE A 228 -5.45 -13.35 -6.71
CA ILE A 228 -4.91 -14.69 -6.96
C ILE A 228 -5.10 -14.99 -8.44
N VAL A 229 -4.02 -15.41 -9.12
CA VAL A 229 -4.07 -15.79 -10.52
C VAL A 229 -3.51 -17.20 -10.70
N ILE A 230 -4.32 -18.10 -11.23
CA ILE A 230 -3.96 -19.49 -11.44
C ILE A 230 -3.84 -19.77 -12.94
N GLY A 231 -2.63 -20.08 -13.39
CA GLY A 231 -2.29 -20.29 -14.80
C GLY A 231 -1.59 -19.07 -15.41
N GLY A 232 -1.53 -19.06 -16.71
CA GLY A 232 -0.80 -18.10 -17.54
C GLY A 232 0.13 -18.81 -18.51
N THR A 233 0.30 -18.26 -19.69
CA THR A 233 1.19 -18.81 -20.73
C THR A 233 2.66 -18.43 -20.48
N SER A 234 2.90 -17.44 -19.61
CA SER A 234 4.21 -17.03 -19.11
C SER A 234 4.12 -16.54 -17.67
N ALA A 235 5.26 -16.47 -16.99
CA ALA A 235 5.39 -15.87 -15.66
C ALA A 235 4.96 -14.39 -15.65
N GLU A 236 5.37 -13.65 -16.67
CA GLU A 236 5.02 -12.25 -16.85
C GLU A 236 3.51 -12.05 -17.02
N GLN A 237 2.85 -12.86 -17.85
CA GLN A 237 1.40 -12.78 -18.04
C GLN A 237 0.66 -13.03 -16.72
N ASN A 238 1.10 -14.01 -15.92
CA ASN A 238 0.52 -14.27 -14.61
C ASN A 238 0.65 -13.05 -13.69
N LEU A 239 1.87 -12.52 -13.49
CA LEU A 239 2.13 -11.36 -12.61
C LEU A 239 1.42 -10.09 -13.08
N LYS A 240 1.34 -9.85 -14.39
CA LYS A 240 0.55 -8.74 -14.94
C LYS A 240 -0.93 -8.90 -14.60
N THR A 241 -1.45 -10.10 -14.72
CA THR A 241 -2.86 -10.39 -14.38
C THR A 241 -3.13 -10.21 -12.89
N VAL A 242 -2.18 -10.57 -12.00
CA VAL A 242 -2.26 -10.25 -10.56
C VAL A 242 -2.43 -8.75 -10.33
N LYS A 243 -1.64 -7.93 -11.02
CA LYS A 243 -1.73 -6.47 -10.92
C LYS A 243 -3.10 -5.97 -11.38
N LEU A 244 -3.59 -6.41 -12.52
CA LEU A 244 -4.91 -6.05 -13.05
C LEU A 244 -6.05 -6.50 -12.11
N ALA A 245 -5.99 -7.72 -11.59
CA ALA A 245 -6.97 -8.24 -10.64
C ALA A 245 -6.98 -7.43 -9.33
N SER A 246 -5.81 -7.05 -8.80
CA SER A 246 -5.70 -6.26 -7.58
C SER A 246 -6.31 -4.85 -7.67
N THR A 247 -6.52 -4.35 -8.90
CA THR A 247 -7.15 -3.04 -9.17
C THR A 247 -8.65 -3.16 -9.52
N LYS A 248 -9.22 -4.36 -9.45
CA LYS A 248 -10.60 -4.66 -9.89
C LYS A 248 -10.83 -4.46 -11.41
N TYR A 249 -9.76 -4.32 -12.18
CA TYR A 249 -9.84 -4.12 -13.64
C TYR A 249 -10.50 -5.31 -14.36
N LEU A 250 -10.39 -6.51 -13.77
CA LEU A 250 -10.90 -7.77 -14.34
C LEU A 250 -12.26 -8.20 -13.77
N ASP A 251 -12.96 -7.33 -13.05
CA ASP A 251 -14.22 -7.68 -12.36
C ASP A 251 -15.36 -8.07 -13.32
N ALA A 252 -15.31 -7.60 -14.56
CA ALA A 252 -16.30 -7.91 -15.59
C ALA A 252 -15.98 -9.18 -16.41
N LEU A 253 -14.94 -9.96 -16.04
CA LEU A 253 -14.67 -11.23 -16.70
C LEU A 253 -15.84 -12.24 -16.55
N PRO A 254 -16.04 -13.15 -17.52
CA PRO A 254 -16.94 -14.27 -17.34
C PRO A 254 -16.63 -15.07 -16.07
N THR A 255 -17.65 -15.71 -15.50
CA THR A 255 -17.51 -16.55 -14.28
C THR A 255 -17.31 -18.02 -14.59
N LYS A 256 -17.23 -18.39 -15.87
CA LYS A 256 -16.97 -19.76 -16.35
C LYS A 256 -15.96 -19.75 -17.47
N GLY A 257 -15.14 -20.78 -17.52
CA GLY A 257 -14.20 -21.02 -18.61
C GLY A 257 -14.89 -21.49 -19.90
N SER A 258 -14.13 -21.48 -20.99
CA SER A 258 -14.57 -21.93 -22.30
C SER A 258 -13.47 -22.73 -22.98
N PRO A 259 -13.80 -23.69 -23.85
CA PRO A 259 -12.81 -24.42 -24.66
C PRO A 259 -11.96 -23.51 -25.56
N SER A 260 -12.44 -22.30 -25.84
CA SER A 260 -11.70 -21.30 -26.63
C SER A 260 -10.54 -20.63 -25.89
N GLY A 261 -10.50 -20.76 -24.55
CA GLY A 261 -9.31 -20.37 -23.77
C GLY A 261 -9.27 -18.93 -23.28
N HIS A 262 -10.41 -18.28 -23.05
CA HIS A 262 -10.43 -16.98 -22.34
C HIS A 262 -10.21 -17.14 -20.82
N ALA A 263 -9.83 -16.06 -20.15
CA ALA A 263 -9.77 -15.97 -18.70
C ALA A 263 -11.18 -15.92 -18.08
N PHE A 264 -11.31 -16.37 -16.83
CA PHE A 264 -12.55 -16.22 -16.07
C PHE A 264 -12.27 -15.96 -14.58
N ARG A 265 -13.26 -15.42 -13.87
CA ARG A 265 -13.28 -15.30 -12.41
C ARG A 265 -13.97 -16.52 -11.80
N ASP A 266 -13.34 -17.10 -10.79
CA ASP A 266 -13.93 -18.18 -10.01
C ASP A 266 -14.57 -17.62 -8.74
N ILE A 267 -15.85 -17.25 -8.83
CA ILE A 267 -16.59 -16.60 -7.74
C ILE A 267 -16.73 -17.52 -6.51
N GLU A 268 -16.95 -18.80 -6.71
CA GLU A 268 -17.07 -19.76 -5.59
C GLU A 268 -15.75 -19.81 -4.81
N MET A 269 -14.63 -19.85 -5.51
CA MET A 269 -13.32 -19.86 -4.89
C MET A 269 -12.97 -18.50 -4.24
N GLU A 270 -13.40 -17.38 -4.82
CA GLU A 270 -13.26 -16.04 -4.20
C GLU A 270 -13.94 -15.99 -2.83
N GLU A 271 -15.19 -16.49 -2.73
CA GLU A 271 -15.95 -16.55 -1.47
C GLU A 271 -15.31 -17.48 -0.44
N GLU A 272 -14.84 -18.65 -0.88
CA GLU A 272 -14.19 -19.61 0.00
C GLU A 272 -12.87 -19.07 0.57
N VAL A 273 -12.03 -18.50 -0.27
CA VAL A 273 -10.77 -17.87 0.15
C VAL A 273 -11.05 -16.68 1.05
N HIS A 274 -12.05 -15.85 0.75
CA HIS A 274 -12.42 -14.72 1.60
C HIS A 274 -12.83 -15.19 3.01
N LYS A 275 -13.69 -16.20 3.14
CA LYS A 275 -14.06 -16.81 4.43
C LYS A 275 -12.84 -17.36 5.15
N MET A 276 -11.92 -18.01 4.42
CA MET A 276 -10.66 -18.49 5.00
C MET A 276 -9.84 -17.33 5.55
N THR A 277 -9.71 -16.20 4.84
CA THR A 277 -8.94 -15.03 5.32
C THR A 277 -9.56 -14.42 6.58
N GLN A 278 -10.88 -14.41 6.71
CA GLN A 278 -11.59 -13.96 7.91
C GLN A 278 -11.28 -14.84 9.14
N ALA A 279 -11.13 -16.13 8.92
CA ALA A 279 -10.81 -17.10 9.98
C ALA A 279 -9.34 -17.07 10.44
N LEU A 280 -8.45 -16.34 9.75
CA LEU A 280 -7.03 -16.23 10.14
C LEU A 280 -6.82 -15.47 11.46
N GLY A 281 -7.74 -14.60 11.85
CA GLY A 281 -7.63 -13.81 13.08
C GLY A 281 -6.66 -12.62 13.00
N VAL A 282 -6.07 -12.36 11.84
CA VAL A 282 -5.14 -11.23 11.61
C VAL A 282 -5.86 -9.89 11.67
N GLY A 283 -7.07 -9.84 11.12
CA GLY A 283 -7.90 -8.65 11.05
C GLY A 283 -7.28 -7.50 10.25
N ALA A 284 -7.81 -6.32 10.47
CA ALA A 284 -7.27 -5.08 9.94
C ALA A 284 -6.03 -4.65 10.74
N GLN A 285 -4.97 -5.43 10.72
CA GLN A 285 -3.62 -5.28 11.30
C GLN A 285 -3.43 -5.75 12.76
N PHE A 286 -4.41 -5.64 13.66
CA PHE A 286 -4.22 -5.92 15.09
C PHE A 286 -5.28 -6.87 15.68
N GLY A 287 -5.67 -7.86 14.92
CA GLY A 287 -6.63 -8.89 15.31
C GLY A 287 -8.07 -8.59 14.86
N GLY A 288 -8.76 -9.63 14.45
CA GLY A 288 -10.12 -9.57 13.94
C GLY A 288 -10.30 -10.38 12.65
N LYS A 289 -11.32 -10.06 11.88
CA LYS A 289 -11.66 -10.79 10.64
C LYS A 289 -11.34 -10.05 9.33
N TYR A 290 -11.06 -8.75 9.39
CA TYR A 290 -10.92 -7.92 8.20
C TYR A 290 -9.50 -7.86 7.63
N PHE A 291 -8.88 -9.03 7.44
CA PHE A 291 -7.60 -9.11 6.74
C PHE A 291 -7.71 -8.72 5.27
N CYS A 292 -8.83 -9.10 4.63
CA CYS A 292 -9.17 -8.71 3.27
C CYS A 292 -10.55 -8.05 3.21
N HIS A 293 -10.69 -7.02 2.37
CA HIS A 293 -11.99 -6.49 1.95
C HIS A 293 -12.70 -7.46 1.02
N ASP A 294 -11.94 -8.01 0.09
CA ASP A 294 -12.42 -8.92 -0.94
C ASP A 294 -11.25 -9.69 -1.57
N VAL A 295 -11.59 -10.70 -2.36
CA VAL A 295 -10.65 -11.58 -3.05
C VAL A 295 -11.03 -11.62 -4.52
N ARG A 296 -10.04 -11.69 -5.42
CA ARG A 296 -10.20 -12.01 -6.86
C ARG A 296 -9.41 -13.26 -7.17
N VAL A 297 -10.08 -14.24 -7.75
CA VAL A 297 -9.45 -15.48 -8.26
C VAL A 297 -9.65 -15.53 -9.77
N ILE A 298 -8.56 -15.31 -10.50
CA ILE A 298 -8.55 -15.34 -11.96
C ILE A 298 -7.92 -16.64 -12.44
N ARG A 299 -8.62 -17.33 -13.34
CA ARG A 299 -8.14 -18.55 -13.98
C ARG A 299 -7.74 -18.24 -15.43
N LEU A 300 -6.48 -18.54 -15.76
CA LEU A 300 -5.91 -18.33 -17.10
C LEU A 300 -5.66 -19.67 -17.80
N PRO A 301 -5.66 -19.71 -19.15
CA PRO A 301 -5.03 -20.76 -19.91
C PRO A 301 -3.56 -20.93 -19.52
N ARG A 302 -3.01 -22.13 -19.66
CA ARG A 302 -1.62 -22.42 -19.29
C ARG A 302 -1.00 -23.46 -20.20
N HIS A 303 0.32 -23.54 -20.19
CA HIS A 303 1.01 -24.71 -20.74
C HIS A 303 0.71 -25.95 -19.90
N GLY A 304 0.49 -27.10 -20.54
CA GLY A 304 0.08 -28.34 -19.83
C GLY A 304 1.03 -28.80 -18.73
N ALA A 305 2.33 -28.55 -18.90
CA ALA A 305 3.37 -28.94 -17.92
C ALA A 305 3.64 -27.91 -16.81
N SER A 306 3.03 -26.72 -16.84
CA SER A 306 3.27 -25.65 -15.86
C SER A 306 1.98 -25.26 -15.14
N LEU A 307 2.11 -24.80 -13.89
CA LEU A 307 1.02 -24.19 -13.14
C LEU A 307 1.54 -23.00 -12.35
N PRO A 308 1.75 -21.85 -13.00
CA PRO A 308 2.11 -20.64 -12.27
C PRO A 308 0.91 -20.18 -11.43
N ILE A 309 1.18 -19.81 -10.18
CA ILE A 309 0.19 -19.24 -9.26
C ILE A 309 0.75 -17.90 -8.78
N GLY A 310 0.05 -16.83 -9.12
CA GLY A 310 0.38 -15.48 -8.70
C GLY A 310 -0.46 -15.05 -7.51
N LEU A 311 0.15 -14.31 -6.60
CA LEU A 311 -0.48 -13.75 -5.41
C LEU A 311 -0.05 -12.30 -5.26
N GLY A 312 -0.99 -11.39 -5.03
CA GLY A 312 -0.67 -9.98 -4.80
C GLY A 312 -1.80 -9.22 -4.13
N VAL A 313 -1.51 -7.99 -3.69
CA VAL A 313 -2.48 -7.18 -2.95
C VAL A 313 -2.53 -5.75 -3.47
N SER A 314 -3.71 -5.12 -3.37
CA SER A 314 -3.86 -3.68 -3.17
C SER A 314 -4.09 -3.43 -1.69
N CYS A 315 -3.40 -2.44 -1.12
CA CYS A 315 -3.46 -2.15 0.31
C CYS A 315 -4.62 -1.19 0.65
N SER A 316 -4.73 -0.82 1.92
CA SER A 316 -5.72 0.15 2.40
C SER A 316 -5.67 1.52 1.73
N ALA A 317 -4.60 1.85 1.01
CA ALA A 317 -4.51 3.08 0.22
C ALA A 317 -5.05 2.93 -1.21
N ASP A 318 -5.41 1.77 -1.66
CA ASP A 318 -6.11 1.38 -2.92
C ASP A 318 -6.04 2.39 -4.09
N ARG A 319 -4.82 2.77 -4.52
CA ARG A 319 -4.53 3.91 -5.41
C ARG A 319 -4.51 3.51 -6.88
N GLN A 320 -5.66 3.61 -7.53
CA GLN A 320 -5.79 3.41 -8.98
C GLN A 320 -6.99 4.18 -9.54
N ALA A 321 -6.90 4.52 -10.82
CA ALA A 321 -8.00 5.10 -11.58
C ALA A 321 -7.90 4.71 -13.06
N LYS A 322 -9.05 4.59 -13.72
CA LYS A 322 -9.13 4.48 -15.19
C LYS A 322 -9.15 5.87 -15.81
N GLY A 323 -8.53 6.00 -16.98
CA GLY A 323 -8.65 7.19 -17.82
C GLY A 323 -8.94 6.83 -19.27
N LYS A 324 -9.49 7.77 -20.02
CA LYS A 324 -9.67 7.60 -21.47
C LYS A 324 -9.65 8.93 -22.19
N ILE A 325 -9.19 8.88 -23.43
CA ILE A 325 -9.30 9.97 -24.39
C ILE A 325 -10.13 9.44 -25.56
N THR A 326 -11.21 10.15 -25.88
CA THR A 326 -12.14 9.83 -26.93
C THR A 326 -12.42 11.09 -27.76
N ARG A 327 -13.22 11.00 -28.82
CA ARG A 327 -13.65 12.17 -29.60
C ARG A 327 -14.33 13.27 -28.78
N ASP A 328 -14.88 12.91 -27.62
CA ASP A 328 -15.59 13.84 -26.72
C ASP A 328 -14.65 14.53 -25.73
N GLY A 329 -13.36 14.16 -25.71
CA GLY A 329 -12.34 14.76 -24.85
C GLY A 329 -11.60 13.78 -23.95
N ILE A 330 -11.05 14.34 -22.87
CA ILE A 330 -10.20 13.67 -21.89
C ILE A 330 -11.05 13.37 -20.65
N PHE A 331 -11.03 12.12 -20.20
CA PHE A 331 -11.85 11.65 -19.08
C PHE A 331 -11.00 10.87 -18.07
N LEU A 332 -11.29 11.08 -16.79
CA LEU A 332 -10.68 10.35 -15.67
C LEU A 332 -11.79 9.77 -14.79
N GLU A 333 -11.58 8.57 -14.24
CA GLU A 333 -12.50 7.94 -13.29
C GLU A 333 -12.88 8.92 -12.17
N ALA A 334 -14.19 9.01 -11.87
CA ALA A 334 -14.71 9.85 -10.81
C ALA A 334 -14.46 9.17 -9.45
N LEU A 335 -13.40 9.57 -8.76
CA LEU A 335 -13.11 9.17 -7.40
C LEU A 335 -13.92 10.00 -6.40
N GLU A 336 -14.00 9.54 -5.15
CA GLU A 336 -14.78 10.19 -4.11
C GLU A 336 -14.07 11.44 -3.58
N THR A 337 -14.73 12.58 -3.67
CA THR A 337 -14.20 13.87 -3.21
C THR A 337 -14.69 14.25 -1.80
N ASP A 338 -15.70 13.56 -1.28
CA ASP A 338 -16.25 13.76 0.06
C ASP A 338 -16.32 12.44 0.86
N PRO A 339 -15.17 11.94 1.36
CA PRO A 339 -15.15 10.75 2.19
C PRO A 339 -15.84 10.90 3.55
N SER A 340 -16.15 12.13 3.99
CA SER A 340 -16.81 12.39 5.28
C SER A 340 -18.15 11.67 5.41
N LYS A 341 -18.85 11.45 4.31
CA LYS A 341 -20.15 10.73 4.30
C LYS A 341 -20.06 9.25 4.69
N TYR A 342 -18.86 8.68 4.75
CA TYR A 342 -18.63 7.30 5.23
C TYR A 342 -18.16 7.26 6.69
N LEU A 343 -17.90 8.42 7.29
CA LEU A 343 -17.56 8.51 8.71
C LEU A 343 -18.86 8.52 9.53
N PRO A 344 -18.97 7.69 10.57
CA PRO A 344 -20.08 7.75 11.49
C PRO A 344 -20.03 9.05 12.32
N ASP A 345 -21.17 9.57 12.66
CA ASP A 345 -21.29 10.71 13.60
C ASP A 345 -21.17 10.22 15.05
N VAL A 346 -20.02 9.62 15.37
CA VAL A 346 -19.72 9.08 16.70
C VAL A 346 -18.28 9.38 17.09
N ASP A 347 -18.05 9.57 18.37
CA ASP A 347 -16.71 9.70 18.92
C ASP A 347 -15.93 8.37 18.84
N GLU A 348 -14.61 8.48 18.75
CA GLU A 348 -13.68 7.35 18.76
C GLU A 348 -13.88 6.41 19.97
N ALA A 349 -14.32 6.97 21.10
CA ALA A 349 -14.67 6.21 22.30
C ALA A 349 -15.86 5.25 22.08
N ALA A 350 -16.77 5.58 21.17
CA ALA A 350 -17.94 4.75 20.86
C ALA A 350 -17.59 3.50 20.03
N LEU A 351 -16.39 3.44 19.43
CA LEU A 351 -15.92 2.27 18.68
C LEU A 351 -15.60 1.05 19.58
N GLY A 352 -15.67 1.23 20.88
CA GLY A 352 -15.39 0.19 21.88
C GLY A 352 -13.89 -0.04 22.13
N GLY A 353 -13.59 -0.87 23.11
CA GLY A 353 -12.23 -1.16 23.58
C GLY A 353 -11.68 -0.09 24.54
N SER A 354 -10.78 -0.52 25.43
CA SER A 354 -10.06 0.37 26.32
C SER A 354 -8.80 0.90 25.64
N VAL A 355 -8.47 2.17 25.88
CA VAL A 355 -7.23 2.82 25.42
C VAL A 355 -6.37 3.13 26.62
N VAL A 356 -5.12 2.70 26.61
CA VAL A 356 -4.14 3.03 27.64
C VAL A 356 -3.34 4.25 27.19
N LYS A 357 -3.39 5.32 27.98
CA LYS A 357 -2.59 6.53 27.72
C LYS A 357 -1.19 6.37 28.27
N ILE A 358 -0.19 6.64 27.45
CA ILE A 358 1.23 6.57 27.80
C ILE A 358 1.84 7.96 27.62
N ASP A 359 2.36 8.51 28.71
CA ASP A 359 3.18 9.74 28.67
C ASP A 359 4.64 9.37 28.39
N LEU A 360 5.11 9.72 27.19
CA LEU A 360 6.46 9.44 26.71
C LEU A 360 7.52 10.41 27.25
N ASN A 361 7.13 11.41 28.03
CA ASN A 361 8.06 12.33 28.69
C ASN A 361 8.56 11.82 30.04
N GLN A 362 8.03 10.66 30.48
CA GLN A 362 8.53 9.96 31.65
C GLN A 362 9.84 9.22 31.36
N PRO A 363 10.62 8.85 32.40
CA PRO A 363 11.77 7.99 32.25
C PRO A 363 11.42 6.68 31.53
N MET A 364 12.31 6.16 30.68
CA MET A 364 12.07 4.92 29.94
C MET A 364 11.70 3.75 30.85
N SER A 365 12.31 3.66 32.06
CA SER A 365 11.96 2.65 33.06
C SER A 365 10.47 2.64 33.44
N ASP A 366 9.87 3.82 33.58
CA ASP A 366 8.47 3.97 33.98
C ASP A 366 7.52 3.65 32.82
N ILE A 367 7.92 4.03 31.59
CA ILE A 367 7.22 3.66 30.35
C ILE A 367 7.18 2.13 30.22
N LEU A 368 8.34 1.46 30.37
CA LEU A 368 8.45 0.00 30.27
C LEU A 368 7.61 -0.70 31.38
N ALA A 369 7.67 -0.20 32.61
CA ALA A 369 6.89 -0.73 33.73
C ALA A 369 5.38 -0.61 33.48
N THR A 370 4.94 0.49 32.87
CA THR A 370 3.53 0.67 32.49
C THR A 370 3.13 -0.29 31.37
N LEU A 371 3.92 -0.39 30.31
CA LEU A 371 3.65 -1.29 29.18
C LEU A 371 3.59 -2.75 29.63
N SER A 372 4.44 -3.17 30.57
CA SER A 372 4.51 -4.55 31.09
C SER A 372 3.23 -5.02 31.80
N GLN A 373 2.35 -4.08 32.20
CA GLN A 373 1.07 -4.40 32.83
C GLN A 373 -0.03 -4.78 31.82
N HIS A 374 0.23 -4.59 30.51
CA HIS A 374 -0.78 -4.76 29.48
C HIS A 374 -0.41 -5.88 28.50
N PRO A 375 -1.37 -6.70 28.09
CA PRO A 375 -1.13 -7.79 27.14
C PRO A 375 -0.95 -7.27 25.71
N VAL A 376 -0.42 -8.14 24.83
CA VAL A 376 -0.44 -7.90 23.37
C VAL A 376 -1.86 -7.60 22.86
N LYS A 377 -2.00 -6.83 21.80
CA LYS A 377 -3.23 -6.24 21.24
C LYS A 377 -3.82 -5.06 22.02
N THR A 378 -3.27 -4.69 23.17
CA THR A 378 -3.73 -3.49 23.88
C THR A 378 -3.51 -2.26 23.01
N ARG A 379 -4.57 -1.45 22.86
CA ARG A 379 -4.54 -0.17 22.17
C ARG A 379 -3.98 0.92 23.09
N LEU A 380 -3.03 1.68 22.55
CA LEU A 380 -2.32 2.74 23.25
C LEU A 380 -2.59 4.10 22.61
N SER A 381 -2.56 5.14 23.40
CA SER A 381 -2.50 6.55 22.98
C SER A 381 -1.21 7.15 23.55
N LEU A 382 -0.26 7.47 22.66
CA LEU A 382 1.08 7.94 23.03
C LEU A 382 1.14 9.46 22.94
N THR A 383 1.65 10.13 23.99
CA THR A 383 1.86 11.58 23.99
C THR A 383 3.26 11.89 24.50
N GLY A 384 4.02 12.72 23.77
CA GLY A 384 5.38 13.14 24.09
C GLY A 384 6.38 12.94 22.97
N THR A 385 7.64 12.76 23.29
CA THR A 385 8.75 12.68 22.35
C THR A 385 8.94 11.27 21.78
N ILE A 386 9.10 11.16 20.45
CA ILE A 386 9.50 9.95 19.72
C ILE A 386 10.70 10.30 18.84
N VAL A 387 11.68 9.41 18.78
CA VAL A 387 12.81 9.48 17.83
C VAL A 387 12.47 8.67 16.59
N VAL A 388 12.70 9.23 15.41
CA VAL A 388 12.46 8.57 14.13
C VAL A 388 13.80 8.20 13.52
N ALA A 389 13.98 6.91 13.21
CA ALA A 389 15.20 6.40 12.57
C ALA A 389 14.88 5.15 11.74
N ARG A 390 15.52 5.01 10.59
CA ARG A 390 15.37 3.87 9.69
C ARG A 390 16.73 3.26 9.32
N ASP A 391 16.77 2.54 8.21
CA ASP A 391 17.88 1.68 7.79
C ASP A 391 19.25 2.34 7.85
N LEU A 392 19.43 3.50 7.16
CA LEU A 392 20.74 4.18 7.12
C LEU A 392 21.13 4.74 8.49
N ALA A 393 20.16 5.32 9.21
CA ALA A 393 20.43 5.80 10.57
C ALA A 393 20.80 4.65 11.51
N HIS A 394 20.11 3.50 11.44
CA HIS A 394 20.47 2.31 12.22
C HIS A 394 21.88 1.81 11.88
N ALA A 395 22.25 1.79 10.60
CA ALA A 395 23.60 1.43 10.18
C ALA A 395 24.65 2.38 10.78
N LYS A 396 24.41 3.70 10.76
CA LYS A 396 25.29 4.70 11.40
C LYS A 396 25.42 4.52 12.91
N ILE A 397 24.31 4.23 13.59
CA ILE A 397 24.34 3.96 15.04
C ILE A 397 25.14 2.69 15.32
N ARG A 398 25.01 1.63 14.51
CA ARG A 398 25.82 0.41 14.65
C ARG A 398 27.32 0.69 14.46
N GLU A 399 27.71 1.43 13.41
CA GLU A 399 29.10 1.87 13.21
C GLU A 399 29.63 2.64 14.41
N ARG A 400 28.82 3.49 15.03
CA ARG A 400 29.17 4.22 16.26
C ARG A 400 29.45 3.27 17.42
N LEU A 401 28.60 2.24 17.62
CA LEU A 401 28.82 1.23 18.65
C LEU A 401 30.11 0.42 18.41
N GLU A 402 30.39 0.07 17.15
CA GLU A 402 31.61 -0.64 16.75
C GLU A 402 32.89 0.18 17.02
N ARG A 403 32.80 1.52 16.95
CA ARG A 403 33.90 2.42 17.34
C ARG A 403 34.01 2.65 18.85
N GLY A 404 33.12 2.05 19.66
CA GLY A 404 33.14 2.21 21.13
C GLY A 404 32.57 3.54 21.64
N GLU A 405 31.87 4.32 20.82
CA GLU A 405 31.29 5.63 21.18
C GLU A 405 29.99 5.50 21.98
N GLY A 406 29.47 4.29 22.15
CA GLY A 406 28.25 4.01 22.91
C GLY A 406 26.96 4.37 22.21
N MET A 407 25.84 3.93 22.81
CA MET A 407 24.48 4.20 22.33
C MET A 407 24.11 5.65 22.58
N PRO A 408 23.58 6.39 21.59
CA PRO A 408 23.12 7.75 21.80
C PRO A 408 22.01 7.85 22.85
N ASP A 409 22.01 8.88 23.67
CA ASP A 409 21.02 9.05 24.75
C ASP A 409 19.58 9.15 24.23
N TYR A 410 19.38 9.74 23.06
CA TYR A 410 18.06 9.82 22.47
C TYR A 410 17.48 8.43 22.08
N PHE A 411 18.32 7.43 21.77
CA PHE A 411 17.90 6.05 21.57
C PHE A 411 17.59 5.30 22.88
N LYS A 412 18.19 5.74 24.00
CA LYS A 412 17.93 5.18 25.33
C LYS A 412 16.68 5.78 25.96
N ASN A 413 16.47 7.08 25.77
CA ASN A 413 15.47 7.84 26.52
C ASN A 413 14.11 7.93 25.82
N HIS A 414 14.02 7.61 24.53
CA HIS A 414 12.78 7.75 23.76
C HIS A 414 12.45 6.49 22.95
N PRO A 415 11.16 6.22 22.70
CA PRO A 415 10.77 5.23 21.71
C PRO A 415 11.35 5.54 20.31
N VAL A 416 11.67 4.49 19.55
CA VAL A 416 12.21 4.63 18.19
C VAL A 416 11.17 4.22 17.16
N TYR A 417 10.76 5.15 16.31
CA TYR A 417 9.77 4.96 15.27
C TYR A 417 10.44 4.77 13.91
N TYR A 418 10.19 3.64 13.30
CA TYR A 418 10.66 3.34 11.95
C TYR A 418 9.70 3.94 10.94
N ALA A 419 9.97 5.13 10.51
CA ALA A 419 9.06 5.91 9.68
C ALA A 419 9.80 6.94 8.81
N GLY A 420 9.06 7.59 7.93
CA GLY A 420 9.57 8.70 7.14
C GLY A 420 8.43 9.45 6.47
N PRO A 421 8.49 10.79 6.41
CA PRO A 421 7.44 11.62 5.84
C PRO A 421 7.45 11.64 4.31
N ALA A 422 6.34 12.07 3.73
CA ALA A 422 6.28 12.72 2.42
C ALA A 422 6.78 14.18 2.55
N LYS A 423 6.74 14.96 1.46
CA LYS A 423 7.15 16.39 1.53
C LYS A 423 6.24 17.14 2.51
N THR A 424 6.84 18.00 3.31
CA THR A 424 6.12 18.86 4.26
C THR A 424 5.50 20.05 3.53
N PRO A 425 4.17 20.22 3.57
CA PRO A 425 3.52 21.41 3.03
C PRO A 425 3.86 22.65 3.85
N GLU A 426 3.76 23.82 3.23
CA GLU A 426 3.89 25.10 3.94
C GLU A 426 2.83 25.22 5.04
N GLY A 427 3.24 25.63 6.23
CA GLY A 427 2.37 25.79 7.41
C GLY A 427 2.05 24.50 8.18
N PHE A 428 2.55 23.34 7.74
CA PHE A 428 2.38 22.07 8.45
C PHE A 428 3.65 21.69 9.24
N ALA A 429 3.47 20.98 10.34
CA ALA A 429 4.60 20.43 11.10
C ALA A 429 5.32 19.31 10.32
N SER A 430 4.57 18.55 9.50
CA SER A 430 5.08 17.43 8.71
C SER A 430 4.24 17.20 7.44
N GLY A 431 4.83 16.58 6.44
CA GLY A 431 4.09 15.88 5.39
C GLY A 431 3.47 14.59 5.92
N SER A 432 2.67 13.90 5.10
CA SER A 432 2.09 12.61 5.47
C SER A 432 3.15 11.69 6.04
N PHE A 433 2.92 11.17 7.25
CA PHE A 433 3.95 10.52 8.06
C PHE A 433 3.45 9.15 8.54
N GLY A 434 4.05 8.09 8.09
CA GLY A 434 3.59 6.75 8.45
C GLY A 434 4.73 5.75 8.61
N PRO A 435 4.42 4.59 9.23
CA PRO A 435 5.40 3.57 9.54
C PRO A 435 5.97 2.88 8.30
N THR A 436 7.25 2.51 8.35
CA THR A 436 7.86 1.56 7.41
C THR A 436 7.79 0.13 7.95
N THR A 437 8.10 -0.84 7.10
CA THR A 437 8.14 -2.27 7.46
C THR A 437 9.22 -2.54 8.51
N ALA A 438 8.81 -3.09 9.65
CA ALA A 438 9.64 -3.30 10.81
C ALA A 438 10.80 -4.27 10.57
N GLY A 439 10.57 -5.36 9.85
CA GLY A 439 11.53 -6.45 9.63
C GLY A 439 12.86 -6.01 9.00
N ARG A 440 12.91 -4.83 8.38
CA ARG A 440 14.15 -4.27 7.82
C ARG A 440 15.19 -3.95 8.90
N MET A 441 14.77 -3.65 10.12
CA MET A 441 15.62 -3.30 11.24
C MET A 441 15.87 -4.46 12.23
N ASP A 442 15.36 -5.65 11.94
CA ASP A 442 15.42 -6.79 12.87
C ASP A 442 16.85 -7.14 13.31
N SER A 443 17.82 -7.04 12.40
CA SER A 443 19.23 -7.36 12.66
C SER A 443 19.95 -6.41 13.63
N PHE A 444 19.33 -5.28 13.98
CA PHE A 444 19.93 -4.30 14.90
C PHE A 444 19.39 -4.44 16.34
N VAL A 445 18.21 -5.07 16.52
CA VAL A 445 17.42 -4.96 17.74
C VAL A 445 18.16 -5.52 18.96
N ASP A 446 18.66 -6.75 18.86
CA ASP A 446 19.34 -7.41 20.00
C ASP A 446 20.54 -6.60 20.47
N GLN A 447 21.40 -6.19 19.53
CA GLN A 447 22.55 -5.35 19.84
C GLN A 447 22.14 -4.02 20.48
N PHE A 448 21.14 -3.32 19.90
CA PHE A 448 20.74 -2.01 20.41
C PHE A 448 20.11 -2.10 21.81
N GLN A 449 19.26 -3.10 22.04
CA GLN A 449 18.66 -3.34 23.36
C GLN A 449 19.69 -3.75 24.41
N SER A 450 20.74 -4.49 24.05
CA SER A 450 21.85 -4.82 24.97
C SER A 450 22.62 -3.58 25.47
N PHE A 451 22.57 -2.47 24.71
CA PHE A 451 23.12 -1.16 25.12
C PHE A 451 22.05 -0.23 25.75
N GLY A 452 20.86 -0.75 26.02
CA GLY A 452 19.73 0.01 26.58
C GLY A 452 19.05 0.96 25.60
N GLY A 453 19.32 0.85 24.28
CA GLY A 453 18.67 1.65 23.24
C GLY A 453 17.52 0.91 22.57
N SER A 454 16.61 1.65 21.90
CA SER A 454 15.47 1.08 21.18
C SER A 454 14.61 0.12 22.04
N MET A 455 14.48 0.40 23.33
CA MET A 455 13.71 -0.43 24.26
C MET A 455 12.22 -0.47 23.90
N VAL A 456 11.71 0.59 23.29
CA VAL A 456 10.36 0.67 22.71
C VAL A 456 10.47 1.02 21.24
N MET A 457 10.07 0.11 20.38
CA MET A 457 10.10 0.26 18.92
C MET A 457 8.69 0.44 18.36
N LEU A 458 8.51 1.35 17.39
CA LEU A 458 7.26 1.54 16.67
C LEU A 458 7.49 1.32 15.17
N ALA A 459 6.65 0.51 14.53
CA ALA A 459 6.67 0.29 13.08
C ALA A 459 5.41 -0.46 12.64
N LYS A 460 5.38 -0.98 11.39
CA LYS A 460 4.30 -1.85 10.91
C LYS A 460 4.81 -3.21 10.49
N GLY A 461 3.92 -4.20 10.58
CA GLY A 461 4.20 -5.57 10.15
C GLY A 461 4.74 -6.47 11.26
N ASN A 462 4.86 -7.75 10.94
CA ASN A 462 5.43 -8.75 11.83
C ASN A 462 6.97 -8.64 11.90
N ARG A 463 7.54 -9.17 12.97
CA ARG A 463 8.98 -9.21 13.22
C ARG A 463 9.49 -10.65 13.20
N SER A 464 10.81 -10.81 13.06
CA SER A 464 11.46 -12.11 13.18
C SER A 464 11.49 -12.63 14.63
N ARG A 465 11.69 -13.94 14.77
CA ARG A 465 11.88 -14.59 16.07
C ARG A 465 12.99 -13.93 16.91
N ALA A 466 14.08 -13.48 16.25
CA ALA A 466 15.20 -12.84 16.94
C ALA A 466 14.77 -11.57 17.71
N VAL A 467 13.86 -10.78 17.15
CA VAL A 467 13.33 -9.58 17.84
C VAL A 467 12.52 -9.95 19.07
N ARG A 468 11.68 -10.98 18.97
CA ARG A 468 10.91 -11.48 20.12
C ARG A 468 11.83 -11.95 21.25
N GLU A 469 12.87 -12.72 20.93
CA GLU A 469 13.84 -13.19 21.91
C GLU A 469 14.61 -12.02 22.53
N ALA A 470 15.01 -11.01 21.73
CA ALA A 470 15.65 -9.80 22.23
C ALA A 470 14.75 -9.02 23.20
N CYS A 471 13.47 -8.80 22.84
CA CYS A 471 12.50 -8.14 23.73
C CYS A 471 12.36 -8.89 25.06
N LYS A 472 12.28 -10.23 25.03
CA LYS A 472 12.23 -11.07 26.23
C LYS A 472 13.52 -10.97 27.06
N GLN A 473 14.67 -10.97 26.42
CA GLN A 473 15.98 -10.96 27.10
C GLN A 473 16.28 -9.61 27.74
N HIS A 474 15.93 -8.51 27.06
CA HIS A 474 16.34 -7.17 27.47
C HIS A 474 15.17 -6.36 28.07
N GLY A 475 13.94 -6.88 28.10
CA GLY A 475 12.76 -6.19 28.61
C GLY A 475 12.19 -5.14 27.65
N GLY A 476 12.40 -5.32 26.35
CA GLY A 476 11.93 -4.38 25.32
C GLY A 476 10.53 -4.67 24.83
N PHE A 477 9.98 -3.72 24.02
CA PHE A 477 8.66 -3.80 23.41
C PHE A 477 8.70 -3.45 21.93
N TYR A 478 7.86 -4.13 21.15
CA TYR A 478 7.50 -3.69 19.81
C TYR A 478 6.04 -3.28 19.76
N LEU A 479 5.81 -2.02 19.42
CA LEU A 479 4.50 -1.44 19.22
C LEU A 479 4.18 -1.35 17.72
N GLY A 480 2.99 -1.79 17.34
CA GLY A 480 2.48 -1.63 15.99
C GLY A 480 1.89 -0.24 15.80
N SER A 481 2.39 0.52 14.84
CA SER A 481 1.74 1.72 14.34
C SER A 481 0.83 1.33 13.17
N ILE A 482 -0.36 1.94 13.06
CA ILE A 482 -1.28 1.66 11.96
C ILE A 482 -0.62 2.04 10.63
N GLY A 483 -0.57 1.10 9.70
CA GLY A 483 -0.17 1.37 8.33
C GLY A 483 -1.37 1.86 7.51
N GLY A 484 -1.20 2.96 6.79
CA GLY A 484 -2.22 3.56 5.94
C GLY A 484 -2.58 5.00 6.29
N PRO A 485 -2.88 5.38 7.55
CA PRO A 485 -3.41 6.70 7.86
C PRO A 485 -2.32 7.78 8.03
N ALA A 486 -1.43 7.93 7.05
CA ALA A 486 -0.28 8.83 7.14
C ALA A 486 -0.63 10.32 7.14
N ALA A 487 -1.66 10.74 6.42
CA ALA A 487 -2.15 12.12 6.44
C ALA A 487 -2.77 12.45 7.80
N ARG A 488 -3.55 11.53 8.36
CA ARG A 488 -4.16 11.67 9.69
C ARG A 488 -3.10 11.77 10.79
N LEU A 489 -2.08 10.91 10.77
CA LEU A 489 -0.99 10.98 11.75
C LEU A 489 -0.25 12.32 11.68
N ALA A 490 0.03 12.82 10.46
CA ALA A 490 0.70 14.10 10.27
C ALA A 490 -0.13 15.28 10.77
N GLN A 491 -1.43 15.31 10.46
CA GLN A 491 -2.29 16.44 10.80
C GLN A 491 -2.70 16.44 12.27
N ASP A 492 -3.13 15.28 12.78
CA ASP A 492 -3.78 15.21 14.10
C ASP A 492 -2.79 14.90 15.23
N CYS A 493 -1.75 14.08 14.96
CA CYS A 493 -0.89 13.59 16.02
C CYS A 493 0.48 14.27 16.09
N ILE A 494 1.12 14.58 14.96
CA ILE A 494 2.48 15.13 14.95
C ILE A 494 2.42 16.67 15.08
N LYS A 495 3.02 17.20 16.14
CA LYS A 495 2.97 18.63 16.47
C LYS A 495 4.27 19.36 16.14
N LYS A 496 5.41 18.67 16.17
CA LYS A 496 6.72 19.23 15.87
C LYS A 496 7.61 18.16 15.25
N VAL A 497 8.48 18.58 14.33
CA VAL A 497 9.49 17.72 13.70
C VAL A 497 10.80 18.50 13.62
N GLU A 498 11.89 17.92 14.10
CA GLU A 498 13.23 18.51 14.02
C GLU A 498 14.28 17.40 13.72
N VAL A 499 15.32 17.76 12.97
CA VAL A 499 16.45 16.84 12.71
C VAL A 499 17.35 16.83 13.95
N LEU A 500 17.70 15.64 14.45
CA LEU A 500 18.63 15.45 15.56
C LEU A 500 20.05 15.18 15.08
N GLU A 501 20.20 14.22 14.15
CA GLU A 501 21.53 13.77 13.73
C GLU A 501 21.49 13.25 12.28
N TYR A 502 22.64 13.26 11.59
CA TYR A 502 22.81 12.81 10.20
C TYR A 502 21.92 13.53 9.17
N PRO A 503 21.91 14.88 9.15
CA PRO A 503 21.08 15.64 8.21
C PRO A 503 21.40 15.34 6.73
N GLU A 504 22.61 14.89 6.44
CA GLU A 504 23.06 14.48 5.11
C GLU A 504 22.30 13.25 4.56
N LEU A 505 21.69 12.46 5.42
CA LEU A 505 20.86 11.31 5.03
C LEU A 505 19.45 11.71 4.56
N GLY A 506 19.10 13.01 4.64
CA GLY A 506 17.81 13.51 4.20
C GLY A 506 16.65 12.82 4.92
N MET A 507 15.78 12.10 4.19
CA MET A 507 14.64 11.37 4.79
C MET A 507 15.07 10.20 5.70
N GLU A 508 16.32 9.77 5.66
CA GLU A 508 16.90 8.73 6.51
C GLU A 508 17.66 9.28 7.70
N ALA A 509 17.67 10.62 7.88
CA ALA A 509 18.23 11.27 9.07
C ALA A 509 17.56 10.77 10.35
N VAL A 510 18.19 11.02 11.50
CA VAL A 510 17.53 10.85 12.79
C VAL A 510 16.71 12.10 13.08
N TRP A 511 15.41 11.91 13.32
CA TRP A 511 14.48 12.98 13.61
C TRP A 511 13.95 12.87 15.04
N LYS A 512 13.57 13.98 15.62
CA LYS A 512 12.76 14.05 16.83
C LYS A 512 11.39 14.59 16.46
N ILE A 513 10.35 13.91 16.92
CA ILE A 513 8.97 14.35 16.75
C ILE A 513 8.27 14.46 18.09
N GLU A 514 7.42 15.48 18.24
CA GLU A 514 6.49 15.60 19.36
C GLU A 514 5.10 15.15 18.90
N VAL A 515 4.52 14.21 19.62
CA VAL A 515 3.21 13.65 19.29
C VAL A 515 2.19 13.85 20.40
N VAL A 516 0.92 13.90 20.03
CA VAL A 516 -0.25 13.92 20.93
C VAL A 516 -1.23 12.89 20.44
N ASP A 517 -1.71 12.05 21.35
CA ASP A 517 -2.69 10.98 21.10
C ASP A 517 -2.34 10.09 19.89
N PHE A 518 -1.06 9.75 19.75
CA PHE A 518 -0.57 8.92 18.66
C PHE A 518 -0.98 7.45 18.89
N PRO A 519 -1.76 6.83 17.97
CA PRO A 519 -2.28 5.48 18.15
C PRO A 519 -1.20 4.41 17.93
N ALA A 520 -1.13 3.46 18.86
CA ALA A 520 -0.25 2.30 18.74
C ALA A 520 -0.90 1.06 19.40
N PHE A 521 -0.30 -0.11 19.19
CA PHE A 521 -0.74 -1.39 19.74
C PHE A 521 0.46 -2.19 20.24
N ILE A 522 0.34 -2.85 21.39
CA ILE A 522 1.39 -3.78 21.83
C ILE A 522 1.35 -5.02 20.93
N VAL A 523 2.45 -5.28 20.22
CA VAL A 523 2.60 -6.42 19.30
C VAL A 523 3.53 -7.47 19.88
N ILE A 524 4.69 -7.06 20.43
CA ILE A 524 5.61 -7.93 21.17
C ILE A 524 5.86 -7.28 22.53
N ASP A 525 5.75 -8.06 23.59
CA ASP A 525 6.00 -7.60 24.95
C ASP A 525 7.33 -8.09 25.53
N ASP A 526 7.67 -7.60 26.72
CA ASP A 526 8.87 -7.93 27.50
C ASP A 526 8.94 -9.39 28.00
N LYS A 527 7.85 -10.13 27.84
CA LYS A 527 7.75 -11.56 28.20
C LYS A 527 7.96 -12.47 26.99
N GLY A 528 8.09 -11.88 25.80
CA GLY A 528 8.23 -12.59 24.52
C GLY A 528 6.90 -13.09 23.96
N ASN A 529 5.77 -12.56 24.41
CA ASN A 529 4.49 -12.77 23.75
C ASN A 529 4.47 -11.97 22.45
N ASP A 530 4.07 -12.60 21.34
CA ASP A 530 4.01 -12.02 20.01
C ASP A 530 2.65 -12.32 19.38
N PHE A 531 1.93 -11.26 19.03
CA PHE A 531 0.62 -11.36 18.40
C PHE A 531 0.68 -12.17 17.08
N PHE A 532 1.67 -11.92 16.25
CA PHE A 532 1.78 -12.57 14.96
C PHE A 532 2.21 -14.03 15.05
N GLN A 533 3.05 -14.39 16.02
CA GLN A 533 3.43 -15.78 16.25
C GLN A 533 2.22 -16.63 16.65
N ALA A 534 1.33 -16.10 17.50
CA ALA A 534 0.11 -16.79 17.87
C ALA A 534 -0.79 -17.14 16.65
N LEU A 535 -0.57 -16.47 15.52
CA LEU A 535 -1.25 -16.68 14.24
C LEU A 535 -0.39 -17.45 13.21
N ASN A 536 0.77 -17.99 13.62
CA ASN A 536 1.77 -18.64 12.75
C ASN A 536 2.35 -17.70 11.68
N LEU A 537 2.52 -16.42 11.99
CA LEU A 537 3.07 -15.39 11.13
C LEU A 537 4.48 -14.92 11.58
N GLY A 538 5.04 -15.52 12.61
CA GLY A 538 6.34 -15.18 13.20
C GLY A 538 7.51 -15.98 12.66
#